data_39a339f9b6c249988964433abd576004
#
_entry.id   39a339f9b6c249988964433abd576004
#
_cell.length_a   1.000
_cell.length_b   1.000
_cell.length_c   1.000
_cell.angle_alpha   90.00
_cell.angle_beta   90.00
_cell.angle_gamma   90.00
#
_symmetry.space_group_name_H-M   'P 1'
#
loop_
_entity.id
_entity.type
_entity.pdbx_description
1 polymer ?
#
loop_
_entity_poly.entity_id
_entity_poly.type
_entity_poly.pdbx_seq_one_letter_code
_entity_poly.pdbx_strand_id
1 'polypeptide(L)'
;MKQFVLATLGCLLFPLSGLAGDQANLQVLGFSEDGKYFAFEQFGIQDGSGFPYSEIYVLDAATDSWVKPSPFRRRDEVDETKGYDPDRLLTETRSENRLAAQDLLVSTAIAGKGETVGSNPVTELSGNPFEMRVNPRLVVPPIDDELKVSLSQFDLPDETCSSYGAETKGFQLAVSRGGEDRVLHLDKSLPKSRGCATDYRIERVVTYFPADGTPVMAIFVHVSTLGFEGPDGRFLAITATF
;
A
#
# COMPACT_ATOMS: atom_id res chain seq x y z
N MET A 1 -26.43 48.75 41.15
CA MET A 1 -25.85 47.37 41.20
C MET A 1 -25.99 46.78 39.80
N LYS A 2 -24.88 46.72 39.01
CA LYS A 2 -24.88 46.12 37.68
C LYS A 2 -24.30 44.71 37.83
N GLN A 3 -25.09 43.68 37.56
CA GLN A 3 -24.63 42.29 37.55
C GLN A 3 -23.97 42.02 36.19
N PHE A 4 -22.68 41.66 36.22
CA PHE A 4 -21.97 41.12 35.06
C PHE A 4 -22.22 39.62 35.00
N VAL A 5 -22.87 39.15 33.93
CA VAL A 5 -22.99 37.73 33.61
C VAL A 5 -21.77 37.34 32.80
N LEU A 6 -20.91 36.52 33.40
CA LEU A 6 -19.73 35.93 32.74
C LEU A 6 -20.20 34.69 31.97
N ALA A 7 -20.30 34.79 30.66
CA ALA A 7 -20.59 33.63 29.79
C ALA A 7 -19.28 32.84 29.55
N THR A 8 -19.17 31.68 30.18
CA THR A 8 -18.07 30.76 29.96
C THR A 8 -18.30 30.00 28.64
N LEU A 9 -17.56 30.35 27.60
CA LEU A 9 -17.57 29.65 26.33
C LEU A 9 -16.77 28.35 26.48
N GLY A 10 -17.47 27.22 26.67
CA GLY A 10 -16.86 25.90 26.73
C GLY A 10 -16.38 25.48 25.32
N CYS A 11 -15.08 25.51 25.05
CA CYS A 11 -14.50 24.87 23.86
C CYS A 11 -14.66 23.34 24.01
N LEU A 12 -15.58 22.75 23.27
CA LEU A 12 -15.66 21.30 23.04
C LEU A 12 -14.47 20.90 22.17
N LEU A 13 -13.39 20.45 22.81
CA LEU A 13 -12.30 19.76 22.14
C LEU A 13 -12.83 18.38 21.71
N PHE A 14 -13.23 18.23 20.46
CA PHE A 14 -13.43 16.91 19.89
C PHE A 14 -12.05 16.27 19.72
N PRO A 15 -11.80 15.07 20.27
CA PRO A 15 -10.58 14.34 19.97
C PRO A 15 -10.63 14.01 18.48
N LEU A 16 -9.68 14.57 17.70
CA LEU A 16 -9.36 14.07 16.37
C LEU A 16 -8.77 12.67 16.60
N SER A 17 -9.44 11.64 16.10
CA SER A 17 -8.87 10.30 16.06
C SER A 17 -7.62 10.36 15.20
N GLY A 18 -6.46 10.51 15.84
CA GLY A 18 -5.17 10.32 15.18
C GLY A 18 -5.10 8.87 14.68
N LEU A 19 -4.60 8.65 13.48
CA LEU A 19 -4.17 7.32 13.03
C LEU A 19 -2.90 7.02 13.84
N ALA A 20 -3.05 6.41 14.99
CA ALA A 20 -1.95 6.13 15.93
C ALA A 20 -1.28 4.77 15.63
N GLY A 21 -1.65 4.07 14.57
CA GLY A 21 -1.02 2.82 14.15
C GLY A 21 0.20 3.03 13.25
N ASP A 22 1.01 2.00 13.11
CA ASP A 22 2.18 1.95 12.23
C ASP A 22 1.76 1.99 10.74
N GLN A 23 1.82 3.17 10.15
CA GLN A 23 1.47 3.39 8.75
C GLN A 23 2.72 3.37 7.87
N ALA A 24 2.81 2.37 6.96
CA ALA A 24 3.89 2.33 5.99
C ALA A 24 3.80 3.50 4.99
N ASN A 25 4.96 3.98 4.57
CA ASN A 25 5.11 4.82 3.39
C ASN A 25 5.31 3.93 2.16
N LEU A 26 4.74 4.33 1.03
CA LEU A 26 4.85 3.61 -0.24
C LEU A 26 5.77 4.36 -1.20
N GLN A 27 6.79 3.65 -1.74
CA GLN A 27 7.59 4.11 -2.86
C GLN A 27 7.52 3.13 -4.03
N VAL A 28 6.99 3.59 -5.15
CA VAL A 28 7.01 2.86 -6.41
C VAL A 28 8.43 2.92 -6.98
N LEU A 29 9.06 1.78 -7.18
CA LEU A 29 10.33 1.65 -7.89
C LEU A 29 10.12 1.49 -9.40
N GLY A 30 8.89 1.10 -9.80
CA GLY A 30 8.40 1.09 -11.17
C GLY A 30 8.58 -0.26 -11.88
N PHE A 31 8.29 -0.24 -13.18
CA PHE A 31 8.44 -1.39 -14.06
C PHE A 31 9.85 -1.47 -14.68
N SER A 32 10.21 -2.69 -15.11
CA SER A 32 11.28 -2.90 -16.07
C SER A 32 10.94 -2.28 -17.44
N GLU A 33 11.94 -2.06 -18.30
CA GLU A 33 11.69 -1.45 -19.62
C GLU A 33 10.75 -2.27 -20.52
N ASP A 34 10.77 -3.60 -20.39
CA ASP A 34 9.89 -4.52 -21.11
C ASP A 34 8.54 -4.75 -20.45
N GLY A 35 8.30 -4.13 -19.27
CA GLY A 35 7.07 -4.28 -18.49
C GLY A 35 6.91 -5.64 -17.79
N LYS A 36 7.90 -6.52 -17.85
CA LYS A 36 7.82 -7.88 -17.31
C LYS A 36 7.87 -7.91 -15.78
N TYR A 37 8.64 -7.01 -15.18
CA TYR A 37 8.81 -6.95 -13.74
C TYR A 37 8.33 -5.62 -13.17
N PHE A 38 7.84 -5.66 -11.94
CA PHE A 38 7.43 -4.49 -11.18
C PHE A 38 8.05 -4.53 -9.79
N ALA A 39 8.49 -3.37 -9.28
CA ALA A 39 9.04 -3.28 -7.95
C ALA A 39 8.48 -2.09 -7.16
N PHE A 40 8.38 -2.27 -5.85
CA PHE A 40 8.05 -1.21 -4.90
C PHE A 40 8.73 -1.44 -3.55
N GLU A 41 8.81 -0.39 -2.76
CA GLU A 41 9.28 -0.41 -1.38
C GLU A 41 8.16 0.11 -0.48
N GLN A 42 7.92 -0.55 0.65
CA GLN A 42 7.19 0.03 1.77
C GLN A 42 8.13 0.14 2.98
N PHE A 43 8.01 1.24 3.72
CA PHE A 43 8.94 1.54 4.80
C PHE A 43 8.31 2.46 5.84
N GLY A 44 8.87 2.48 7.03
CA GLY A 44 8.40 3.31 8.12
C GLY A 44 9.19 3.08 9.40
N ILE A 45 8.65 3.61 10.46
CA ILE A 45 9.12 3.39 11.83
C ILE A 45 7.97 2.73 12.58
N GLN A 46 8.22 1.57 13.18
CA GLN A 46 7.21 0.84 13.92
C GLN A 46 6.72 1.66 15.12
N ASP A 47 5.40 1.75 15.25
CA ASP A 47 4.80 2.31 16.43
C ASP A 47 5.13 1.47 17.68
N GLY A 48 5.32 2.13 18.82
CA GLY A 48 5.65 1.51 20.09
C GLY A 48 7.13 1.09 20.24
N SER A 49 7.76 0.50 19.22
CA SER A 49 9.17 0.08 19.30
C SER A 49 10.16 1.12 18.77
N GLY A 50 9.71 2.05 17.93
CA GLY A 50 10.58 3.02 17.26
C GLY A 50 11.53 2.40 16.22
N PHE A 51 11.36 1.11 15.87
CA PHE A 51 12.28 0.40 14.99
C PHE A 51 12.01 0.74 13.53
N PRO A 52 13.00 1.30 12.79
CA PRO A 52 12.86 1.55 11.36
C PRO A 52 12.83 0.23 10.58
N TYR A 53 12.01 0.21 9.52
CA TYR A 53 11.91 -0.94 8.63
C TYR A 53 11.83 -0.52 7.16
N SER A 54 12.22 -1.43 6.29
CA SER A 54 12.08 -1.36 4.83
C SER A 54 11.80 -2.76 4.27
N GLU A 55 10.84 -2.83 3.37
CA GLU A 55 10.49 -4.05 2.64
C GLU A 55 10.44 -3.75 1.14
N ILE A 56 11.25 -4.45 0.34
CA ILE A 56 11.32 -4.28 -1.10
C ILE A 56 10.77 -5.54 -1.77
N TYR A 57 9.80 -5.34 -2.65
CA TYR A 57 9.11 -6.37 -3.39
C TYR A 57 9.44 -6.25 -4.88
N VAL A 58 9.72 -7.39 -5.52
CA VAL A 58 9.85 -7.51 -6.97
C VAL A 58 8.88 -8.58 -7.45
N LEU A 59 8.00 -8.22 -8.38
CA LEU A 59 6.94 -9.07 -8.92
C LEU A 59 7.16 -9.34 -10.41
N ASP A 60 6.81 -10.53 -10.85
CA ASP A 60 6.55 -10.83 -12.27
C ASP A 60 5.14 -10.31 -12.58
N ALA A 61 5.04 -9.33 -13.49
CA ALA A 61 3.81 -8.61 -13.75
C ALA A 61 2.72 -9.44 -14.45
N ALA A 62 3.11 -10.52 -15.14
CA ALA A 62 2.16 -11.38 -15.83
C ALA A 62 1.54 -12.45 -14.91
N THR A 63 2.29 -12.90 -13.91
CA THR A 63 1.87 -13.99 -13.01
C THR A 63 1.48 -13.51 -11.62
N ASP A 64 1.64 -12.22 -11.32
CA ASP A 64 1.41 -11.59 -10.01
C ASP A 64 2.11 -12.36 -8.88
N SER A 65 3.36 -12.73 -9.12
CA SER A 65 4.13 -13.54 -8.18
C SER A 65 5.48 -12.92 -7.85
N TRP A 66 5.95 -13.12 -6.62
CA TRP A 66 7.24 -12.62 -6.18
C TRP A 66 8.41 -13.30 -6.90
N VAL A 67 9.32 -12.49 -7.44
CA VAL A 67 10.56 -12.96 -8.03
C VAL A 67 11.56 -13.25 -6.92
N LYS A 68 11.99 -14.49 -6.76
CA LYS A 68 12.96 -14.87 -5.71
C LYS A 68 14.31 -14.19 -5.94
N PRO A 69 15.00 -13.74 -4.86
CA PRO A 69 14.71 -13.93 -3.43
C PRO A 69 13.79 -12.86 -2.79
N SER A 70 13.13 -11.99 -3.57
CA SER A 70 12.14 -11.03 -3.03
C SER A 70 11.04 -11.76 -2.21
N PRO A 71 10.50 -11.11 -1.15
CA PRO A 71 10.78 -9.76 -0.68
C PRO A 71 12.05 -9.67 0.17
N PHE A 72 12.74 -8.54 0.06
CA PHE A 72 13.84 -8.17 0.96
C PHE A 72 13.24 -7.38 2.13
N ARG A 73 13.44 -7.87 3.34
CA ARG A 73 12.91 -7.25 4.56
C ARG A 73 14.03 -6.95 5.53
N ARG A 74 14.06 -5.70 5.99
CA ARG A 74 14.98 -5.24 7.00
C ARG A 74 14.24 -4.48 8.08
N ARG A 75 14.59 -4.74 9.33
CA ARG A 75 14.18 -3.99 10.49
C ARG A 75 15.38 -3.89 11.43
N ASP A 76 15.72 -2.69 11.84
CA ASP A 76 16.85 -2.46 12.72
C ASP A 76 16.37 -2.09 14.14
N GLU A 77 16.95 -2.73 15.13
CA GLU A 77 16.63 -2.44 16.54
C GLU A 77 17.31 -1.14 16.97
N VAL A 78 16.62 -0.36 17.78
CA VAL A 78 17.08 0.94 18.28
C VAL A 78 17.32 0.86 19.77
N ASP A 79 18.50 1.33 20.19
CA ASP A 79 18.83 1.54 21.60
C ASP A 79 18.49 3.00 21.99
N GLU A 80 17.29 3.21 22.50
CA GLU A 80 16.78 4.53 22.89
C GLU A 80 17.64 5.22 23.96
N THR A 81 18.45 4.46 24.73
CA THR A 81 19.29 5.01 25.79
C THR A 81 20.46 5.84 25.24
N LYS A 82 20.81 5.68 23.97
CA LYS A 82 21.95 6.36 23.32
C LYS A 82 21.59 7.67 22.62
N GLY A 83 20.34 8.05 22.62
CA GLY A 83 19.83 9.15 21.82
C GLY A 83 19.95 8.85 20.32
N TYR A 84 18.86 8.92 19.57
CA TYR A 84 18.84 8.56 18.16
C TYR A 84 18.05 9.60 17.35
N ASP A 85 18.39 9.65 16.05
CA ASP A 85 17.67 10.41 15.04
C ASP A 85 16.88 9.41 14.21
N PRO A 86 15.55 9.32 14.36
CA PRO A 86 14.73 8.33 13.68
C PRO A 86 14.78 8.46 12.14
N ASP A 87 14.85 9.68 11.61
CA ASP A 87 14.89 9.91 10.16
C ASP A 87 16.22 9.43 9.55
N ARG A 88 17.33 9.65 10.27
CA ARG A 88 18.64 9.15 9.85
C ARG A 88 18.66 7.63 9.86
N LEU A 89 18.19 7.00 10.93
CA LEU A 89 18.17 5.54 11.06
C LEU A 89 17.26 4.90 9.99
N LEU A 90 16.08 5.48 9.72
CA LEU A 90 15.21 5.01 8.65
C LEU A 90 15.92 5.10 7.28
N THR A 91 16.65 6.19 7.03
CA THR A 91 17.43 6.36 5.80
C THR A 91 18.51 5.29 5.67
N GLU A 92 19.23 4.98 6.75
CA GLU A 92 20.26 3.93 6.81
C GLU A 92 19.62 2.55 6.55
N THR A 93 18.55 2.19 7.27
CA THR A 93 17.81 0.92 7.10
C THR A 93 17.36 0.72 5.65
N ARG A 94 16.78 1.74 5.03
CA ARG A 94 16.35 1.70 3.63
C ARG A 94 17.53 1.53 2.67
N SER A 95 18.62 2.26 2.90
CA SER A 95 19.81 2.20 2.04
C SER A 95 20.43 0.81 2.05
N GLU A 96 20.56 0.20 3.22
CA GLU A 96 21.11 -1.14 3.36
C GLU A 96 20.16 -2.22 2.79
N ASN A 97 18.84 -2.08 2.95
CA ASN A 97 17.90 -2.99 2.32
C ASN A 97 17.92 -2.87 0.79
N ARG A 98 18.08 -1.67 0.25
CA ARG A 98 18.25 -1.44 -1.20
C ARG A 98 19.53 -2.05 -1.73
N LEU A 99 20.62 -1.97 -0.96
CA LEU A 99 21.88 -2.63 -1.32
C LEU A 99 21.70 -4.15 -1.37
N ALA A 100 20.99 -4.74 -0.41
CA ALA A 100 20.67 -6.17 -0.42
C ALA A 100 19.79 -6.58 -1.62
N ALA A 101 18.91 -5.71 -2.09
CA ALA A 101 18.03 -5.96 -3.23
C ALA A 101 18.69 -5.65 -4.59
N GLN A 102 19.85 -5.01 -4.61
CA GLN A 102 20.46 -4.40 -5.80
C GLN A 102 20.64 -5.40 -6.95
N ASP A 103 21.16 -6.59 -6.67
CA ASP A 103 21.43 -7.60 -7.72
C ASP A 103 20.13 -8.03 -8.41
N LEU A 104 19.03 -8.19 -7.65
CA LEU A 104 17.73 -8.53 -8.22
C LEU A 104 17.15 -7.35 -9.02
N LEU A 105 17.20 -6.13 -8.49
CA LEU A 105 16.70 -4.94 -9.19
C LEU A 105 17.43 -4.71 -10.52
N VAL A 106 18.74 -4.93 -10.54
CA VAL A 106 19.57 -4.84 -11.76
C VAL A 106 19.25 -5.97 -12.72
N SER A 107 19.22 -7.23 -12.25
CA SER A 107 18.97 -8.40 -13.13
C SER A 107 17.56 -8.41 -13.71
N THR A 108 16.59 -7.83 -13.03
CA THR A 108 15.21 -7.63 -13.53
C THR A 108 15.04 -6.31 -14.30
N ALA A 109 16.12 -5.56 -14.49
CA ALA A 109 16.14 -4.29 -15.22
C ALA A 109 15.05 -3.29 -14.77
N ILE A 110 14.80 -3.21 -13.46
CA ILE A 110 13.86 -2.21 -12.92
C ILE A 110 14.36 -0.82 -13.30
N ALA A 111 13.59 -0.09 -14.09
CA ALA A 111 13.97 1.16 -14.74
C ALA A 111 13.09 2.37 -14.34
N GLY A 112 12.29 2.24 -13.28
CA GLY A 112 11.40 3.30 -12.83
C GLY A 112 10.29 3.65 -13.81
N LYS A 113 9.94 2.73 -14.72
CA LYS A 113 8.88 2.96 -15.71
C LYS A 113 7.50 2.84 -15.08
N GLY A 114 6.53 3.50 -15.70
CA GLY A 114 5.15 3.53 -15.26
C GLY A 114 4.73 4.91 -14.75
N GLU A 115 3.45 5.15 -14.85
CA GLU A 115 2.79 6.41 -14.51
C GLU A 115 1.70 6.16 -13.48
N THR A 116 1.66 6.94 -12.41
CA THR A 116 0.52 6.91 -11.48
C THR A 116 -0.65 7.61 -12.13
N VAL A 117 -1.67 6.83 -12.51
CA VAL A 117 -2.87 7.34 -13.20
C VAL A 117 -4.05 7.57 -12.25
N GLY A 118 -3.98 7.06 -11.02
CA GLY A 118 -4.94 7.31 -9.95
C GLY A 118 -4.33 7.10 -8.58
N SER A 119 -4.75 7.92 -7.61
CA SER A 119 -4.30 7.82 -6.23
C SER A 119 -5.43 8.22 -5.28
N ASN A 120 -5.62 7.44 -4.23
CA ASN A 120 -6.60 7.66 -3.16
C ASN A 120 -5.95 7.29 -1.81
N PRO A 121 -5.02 8.12 -1.31
CA PRO A 121 -4.30 7.84 -0.07
C PRO A 121 -5.27 7.75 1.12
N VAL A 122 -4.84 7.11 2.20
CA VAL A 122 -5.65 6.89 3.41
C VAL A 122 -6.21 8.20 3.99
N THR A 123 -5.48 9.30 3.78
CA THR A 123 -5.87 10.64 4.23
C THR A 123 -6.94 11.30 3.36
N GLU A 124 -7.24 10.75 2.17
CA GLU A 124 -8.31 11.25 1.30
C GLU A 124 -9.65 10.64 1.70
N LEU A 125 -10.43 11.40 2.46
CA LEU A 125 -11.69 10.94 3.04
C LEU A 125 -12.88 11.07 2.07
N SER A 126 -12.76 11.86 1.01
CA SER A 126 -13.83 12.05 0.02
C SER A 126 -13.80 11.04 -1.11
N GLY A 127 -12.68 10.34 -1.31
CA GLY A 127 -12.52 9.32 -2.35
C GLY A 127 -13.25 8.02 -2.00
N ASN A 128 -13.78 7.32 -3.01
CA ASN A 128 -14.34 5.98 -2.80
C ASN A 128 -13.21 4.97 -2.59
N PRO A 129 -13.10 4.31 -1.42
CA PRO A 129 -12.02 3.35 -1.15
C PRO A 129 -12.16 2.04 -1.94
N PHE A 130 -13.34 1.77 -2.52
CA PHE A 130 -13.67 0.50 -3.17
C PHE A 130 -13.83 0.60 -4.69
N GLU A 131 -13.76 1.79 -5.25
CA GLU A 131 -13.82 1.98 -6.69
C GLU A 131 -12.90 3.12 -7.13
N MET A 132 -12.09 2.88 -8.15
CA MET A 132 -11.26 3.89 -8.79
C MET A 132 -11.40 3.79 -10.31
N ARG A 133 -11.67 4.94 -10.97
CA ARG A 133 -11.75 5.04 -12.42
C ARG A 133 -10.59 5.88 -12.92
N VAL A 134 -9.86 5.35 -13.89
CA VAL A 134 -8.66 6.01 -14.41
C VAL A 134 -8.55 5.88 -15.93
N ASN A 135 -8.02 6.91 -16.57
CA ASN A 135 -7.52 6.78 -17.92
C ASN A 135 -6.15 6.11 -17.87
N PRO A 136 -5.89 5.04 -18.61
CA PRO A 136 -4.63 4.30 -18.54
C PRO A 136 -3.39 5.13 -18.93
N ARG A 137 -3.58 6.21 -19.70
CA ARG A 137 -2.53 7.19 -20.05
C ARG A 137 -2.98 8.60 -19.69
N LEU A 138 -2.04 9.39 -19.18
CA LEU A 138 -2.29 10.79 -18.85
C LEU A 138 -2.18 11.69 -20.11
N VAL A 139 -3.02 11.40 -21.12
CA VAL A 139 -3.11 12.19 -22.35
C VAL A 139 -4.48 12.83 -22.49
N VAL A 140 -4.54 14.01 -23.11
CA VAL A 140 -5.77 14.77 -23.29
C VAL A 140 -5.93 15.13 -24.79
N PRO A 141 -7.06 14.72 -25.43
CA PRO A 141 -8.15 13.89 -24.90
C PRO A 141 -7.71 12.45 -24.62
N PRO A 142 -8.43 11.70 -23.76
CA PRO A 142 -8.17 10.28 -23.54
C PRO A 142 -8.25 9.49 -24.86
N ILE A 143 -7.32 8.55 -25.04
CA ILE A 143 -7.20 7.72 -26.25
C ILE A 143 -7.44 6.23 -25.99
N ASP A 144 -7.51 5.85 -24.73
CA ASP A 144 -7.78 4.49 -24.28
C ASP A 144 -9.14 4.42 -23.58
N ASP A 145 -9.73 3.21 -23.52
CA ASP A 145 -10.90 2.97 -22.70
C ASP A 145 -10.53 3.13 -21.20
N GLU A 146 -11.44 3.73 -20.44
CA GLU A 146 -11.30 3.88 -19.00
C GLU A 146 -11.13 2.52 -18.33
N LEU A 147 -10.21 2.43 -17.36
CA LEU A 147 -10.12 1.31 -16.43
C LEU A 147 -10.94 1.62 -15.18
N LYS A 148 -11.87 0.75 -14.85
CA LYS A 148 -12.57 0.75 -13.58
C LYS A 148 -12.02 -0.35 -12.70
N VAL A 149 -11.35 0.04 -11.62
CA VAL A 149 -10.87 -0.88 -10.58
C VAL A 149 -11.93 -0.96 -9.48
N SER A 150 -12.30 -2.17 -9.09
CA SER A 150 -13.31 -2.42 -8.06
C SER A 150 -12.78 -3.42 -7.02
N LEU A 151 -12.94 -3.09 -5.75
CA LEU A 151 -12.59 -3.93 -4.61
C LEU A 151 -13.85 -4.25 -3.82
N SER A 152 -14.04 -5.51 -3.48
CA SER A 152 -15.08 -5.93 -2.55
C SER A 152 -14.46 -6.71 -1.40
N GLN A 153 -14.94 -6.47 -0.20
CA GLN A 153 -14.50 -7.15 1.01
C GLN A 153 -15.55 -8.16 1.45
N PHE A 154 -15.09 -9.21 2.12
CA PHE A 154 -15.96 -10.22 2.74
C PHE A 154 -15.28 -10.77 4.01
N ASP A 155 -16.10 -11.29 4.91
CA ASP A 155 -15.60 -11.87 6.15
C ASP A 155 -14.79 -13.14 5.83
N LEU A 156 -13.58 -13.19 6.37
CA LEU A 156 -12.66 -14.32 6.22
C LEU A 156 -12.02 -14.60 7.59
N PRO A 157 -12.75 -15.29 8.49
CA PRO A 157 -12.31 -15.48 9.87
C PRO A 157 -11.03 -16.29 9.97
N ASP A 158 -10.13 -15.82 10.85
CA ASP A 158 -8.93 -16.54 11.30
C ASP A 158 -9.01 -16.76 12.81
N GLU A 159 -8.82 -17.99 13.27
CA GLU A 159 -8.97 -18.35 14.69
C GLU A 159 -7.98 -17.63 15.60
N THR A 160 -6.73 -17.46 15.13
CA THR A 160 -5.69 -16.76 15.89
C THR A 160 -6.05 -15.27 16.04
N CYS A 161 -6.44 -14.63 14.95
CA CYS A 161 -6.83 -13.21 14.95
C CYS A 161 -8.08 -12.96 15.79
N SER A 162 -9.05 -13.85 15.70
CA SER A 162 -10.29 -13.78 16.51
C SER A 162 -10.02 -13.88 18.02
N SER A 163 -8.98 -14.62 18.43
CA SER A 163 -8.57 -14.69 19.84
C SER A 163 -8.04 -13.35 20.39
N TYR A 164 -7.61 -12.45 19.51
CA TYR A 164 -7.20 -11.07 19.83
C TYR A 164 -8.32 -10.04 19.59
N GLY A 165 -9.53 -10.49 19.25
CA GLY A 165 -10.68 -9.64 18.99
C GLY A 165 -10.71 -9.00 17.59
N ALA A 166 -9.89 -9.48 16.64
CA ALA A 166 -9.90 -8.99 15.28
C ALA A 166 -10.92 -9.75 14.40
N GLU A 167 -11.81 -9.00 13.76
CA GLU A 167 -12.70 -9.49 12.71
C GLU A 167 -11.96 -9.37 11.36
N THR A 168 -11.41 -10.49 10.92
CA THR A 168 -10.58 -10.52 9.71
C THR A 168 -11.40 -10.62 8.44
N LYS A 169 -10.92 -9.93 7.40
CA LYS A 169 -11.54 -9.88 6.08
C LYS A 169 -10.59 -10.39 4.99
N GLY A 170 -11.20 -10.90 3.93
CA GLY A 170 -10.58 -11.09 2.63
C GLY A 170 -11.10 -10.07 1.63
N PHE A 171 -10.49 -10.03 0.44
CA PHE A 171 -10.96 -9.16 -0.64
C PHE A 171 -10.94 -9.85 -2.00
N GLN A 172 -11.76 -9.30 -2.90
CA GLN A 172 -11.69 -9.52 -4.33
C GLN A 172 -11.33 -8.20 -4.99
N LEU A 173 -10.41 -8.25 -5.95
CA LEU A 173 -10.05 -7.13 -6.82
C LEU A 173 -10.41 -7.48 -8.26
N ALA A 174 -11.14 -6.61 -8.93
CA ALA A 174 -11.52 -6.77 -10.32
C ALA A 174 -11.24 -5.48 -11.11
N VAL A 175 -11.01 -5.65 -12.41
CA VAL A 175 -10.87 -4.55 -13.37
C VAL A 175 -11.86 -4.74 -14.49
N SER A 176 -12.54 -3.65 -14.86
CA SER A 176 -13.42 -3.57 -16.05
C SER A 176 -12.80 -2.61 -17.06
N ARG A 177 -12.78 -3.01 -18.33
CA ARG A 177 -12.35 -2.21 -19.47
C ARG A 177 -13.20 -2.53 -20.68
N GLY A 178 -13.73 -1.52 -21.37
CA GLY A 178 -14.56 -1.73 -22.56
C GLY A 178 -15.80 -2.59 -22.34
N GLY A 179 -16.28 -2.71 -21.08
CA GLY A 179 -17.42 -3.56 -20.70
C GLY A 179 -17.06 -5.01 -20.36
N GLU A 180 -15.78 -5.38 -20.41
CA GLU A 180 -15.30 -6.70 -19.99
C GLU A 180 -14.75 -6.63 -18.55
N ASP A 181 -15.26 -7.50 -17.67
CA ASP A 181 -14.83 -7.62 -16.27
C ASP A 181 -13.84 -8.77 -16.12
N ARG A 182 -12.74 -8.52 -15.41
CA ARG A 182 -11.74 -9.52 -15.07
C ARG A 182 -11.41 -9.47 -13.59
N VAL A 183 -11.56 -10.59 -12.87
CA VAL A 183 -11.09 -10.75 -11.51
C VAL A 183 -9.58 -10.97 -11.55
N LEU A 184 -8.85 -10.09 -10.85
CA LEU A 184 -7.39 -10.16 -10.75
C LEU A 184 -6.96 -10.92 -9.50
N HIS A 185 -7.70 -10.75 -8.41
CA HIS A 185 -7.40 -11.38 -7.13
C HIS A 185 -8.68 -11.75 -6.39
N LEU A 186 -8.66 -12.90 -5.72
CA LEU A 186 -9.71 -13.35 -4.81
C LEU A 186 -9.09 -14.17 -3.68
N ASP A 187 -9.24 -13.70 -2.47
CA ASP A 187 -8.79 -14.44 -1.29
C ASP A 187 -9.61 -15.71 -1.07
N LYS A 188 -8.91 -16.83 -0.84
CA LYS A 188 -9.51 -18.11 -0.44
C LYS A 188 -9.22 -18.44 1.03
N SER A 189 -8.18 -17.84 1.56
CA SER A 189 -7.74 -17.92 2.96
C SER A 189 -6.93 -16.67 3.27
N LEU A 190 -6.84 -16.32 4.56
CA LEU A 190 -6.02 -15.21 4.99
C LEU A 190 -4.52 -15.60 4.96
N PRO A 191 -3.68 -14.98 4.13
CA PRO A 191 -2.25 -15.28 4.12
C PRO A 191 -1.60 -14.83 5.43
N LYS A 192 -0.77 -15.69 6.05
CA LYS A 192 -0.03 -15.32 7.27
C LYS A 192 0.79 -14.04 7.16
N SER A 193 1.27 -13.72 5.95
CA SER A 193 2.03 -12.51 5.68
C SER A 193 1.23 -11.21 5.80
N ARG A 194 -0.10 -11.28 5.85
CA ARG A 194 -0.98 -10.11 6.04
C ARG A 194 -1.34 -9.85 7.49
N GLY A 195 -0.96 -10.75 8.42
CA GLY A 195 -1.40 -10.64 9.81
C GLY A 195 -2.92 -10.66 9.94
N CYS A 196 -3.46 -9.95 10.94
CA CYS A 196 -4.91 -9.86 11.17
C CYS A 196 -5.51 -8.71 10.37
N ALA A 197 -5.67 -8.91 9.07
CA ALA A 197 -6.21 -7.90 8.16
C ALA A 197 -7.71 -7.67 8.41
N THR A 198 -8.09 -6.41 8.66
CA THR A 198 -9.44 -5.98 9.05
C THR A 198 -10.12 -5.09 8.02
N ASP A 199 -9.34 -4.45 7.15
CA ASP A 199 -9.86 -3.57 6.10
C ASP A 199 -8.92 -3.50 4.90
N TYR A 200 -9.49 -3.25 3.70
CA TYR A 200 -8.77 -3.10 2.45
C TYR A 200 -9.33 -1.92 1.67
N ARG A 201 -8.46 -1.15 1.01
CA ARG A 201 -8.87 -0.05 0.14
C ARG A 201 -7.95 0.08 -1.07
N ILE A 202 -8.49 0.52 -2.19
CA ILE A 202 -7.68 0.88 -3.36
C ILE A 202 -6.92 2.16 -3.04
N GLU A 203 -5.58 2.11 -3.14
CA GLU A 203 -4.75 3.28 -2.87
C GLU A 203 -4.24 3.92 -4.15
N ARG A 204 -3.75 3.10 -5.11
CA ARG A 204 -3.07 3.63 -6.29
C ARG A 204 -3.17 2.70 -7.48
N VAL A 205 -3.22 3.29 -8.68
CA VAL A 205 -3.08 2.57 -9.94
C VAL A 205 -1.88 3.15 -10.69
N VAL A 206 -0.94 2.28 -11.05
CA VAL A 206 0.22 2.59 -11.88
C VAL A 206 0.10 1.79 -13.17
N THR A 207 0.25 2.44 -14.31
CA THR A 207 0.21 1.80 -15.63
C THR A 207 1.51 2.01 -16.38
N TYR A 208 1.84 1.09 -17.27
CA TYR A 208 2.98 1.23 -18.16
C TYR A 208 2.68 0.61 -19.53
N PHE A 209 3.13 1.28 -20.57
CA PHE A 209 3.01 0.88 -21.97
C PHE A 209 4.43 0.69 -22.52
N PRO A 210 5.00 -0.54 -22.43
CA PRO A 210 6.32 -0.80 -23.00
C PRO A 210 6.27 -0.66 -24.52
N ALA A 211 7.39 -0.25 -25.14
CA ALA A 211 7.46 0.00 -26.58
C ALA A 211 7.12 -1.25 -27.40
N ASP A 212 7.60 -2.40 -26.97
CA ASP A 212 7.42 -3.69 -27.62
C ASP A 212 6.77 -4.69 -26.65
N GLY A 213 5.52 -4.43 -26.21
CA GLY A 213 4.90 -5.33 -25.24
C GLY A 213 3.44 -5.02 -24.95
N THR A 214 2.82 -5.91 -24.18
CA THR A 214 1.46 -5.72 -23.69
C THR A 214 1.47 -4.69 -22.57
N PRO A 215 0.52 -3.74 -22.55
CA PRO A 215 0.37 -2.82 -21.41
C PRO A 215 0.20 -3.57 -20.09
N VAL A 216 0.80 -3.02 -19.05
CA VAL A 216 0.81 -3.60 -17.70
C VAL A 216 0.37 -2.58 -16.66
N MET A 217 -0.20 -3.07 -15.58
CA MET A 217 -0.61 -2.26 -14.44
C MET A 217 -0.17 -2.89 -13.12
N ALA A 218 -0.01 -2.04 -12.12
CA ALA A 218 0.09 -2.41 -10.71
C ALA A 218 -0.97 -1.63 -9.93
N ILE A 219 -1.80 -2.35 -9.18
CA ILE A 219 -2.84 -1.77 -8.35
C ILE A 219 -2.42 -1.98 -6.91
N PHE A 220 -2.24 -0.87 -6.18
CA PHE A 220 -1.94 -0.92 -4.77
C PHE A 220 -3.22 -0.97 -3.95
N VAL A 221 -3.28 -1.95 -3.08
CA VAL A 221 -4.30 -2.10 -2.06
C VAL A 221 -3.65 -1.83 -0.70
N HIS A 222 -4.16 -0.82 -0.01
CA HIS A 222 -3.80 -0.58 1.39
C HIS A 222 -4.55 -1.58 2.27
N VAL A 223 -3.82 -2.22 3.17
CA VAL A 223 -4.32 -3.21 4.13
C VAL A 223 -4.22 -2.63 5.52
N SER A 224 -5.33 -2.54 6.21
CA SER A 224 -5.36 -2.25 7.64
C SER A 224 -5.31 -3.55 8.43
N THR A 225 -4.43 -3.63 9.41
CA THR A 225 -4.32 -4.80 10.30
C THR A 225 -4.51 -4.39 11.75
N LEU A 226 -4.81 -5.36 12.62
CA LEU A 226 -4.87 -5.10 14.05
C LEU A 226 -3.51 -4.61 14.55
N GLY A 227 -3.45 -3.39 15.08
CA GLY A 227 -2.30 -2.78 15.73
C GLY A 227 -2.57 -2.50 17.21
N PHE A 228 -1.57 -2.02 17.95
CA PHE A 228 -1.65 -1.80 19.40
C PHE A 228 -2.42 -0.54 19.77
N GLU A 229 -2.11 0.60 19.14
CA GLU A 229 -2.75 1.90 19.44
C GLU A 229 -3.75 2.32 18.36
N GLY A 230 -3.88 1.52 17.30
CA GLY A 230 -4.75 1.74 16.17
C GLY A 230 -4.41 0.76 15.04
N PRO A 231 -5.15 0.78 13.92
CA PRO A 231 -4.84 -0.13 12.82
C PRO A 231 -3.50 0.21 12.17
N ASP A 232 -2.63 -0.80 12.02
CA ASP A 232 -1.42 -0.70 11.21
C ASP A 232 -1.76 -0.74 9.73
N GLY A 233 -0.99 -0.02 8.91
CA GLY A 233 -1.18 0.06 7.47
C GLY A 233 -0.02 -0.50 6.66
N ARG A 234 -0.32 -1.38 5.70
CA ARG A 234 0.65 -1.95 4.76
C ARG A 234 0.08 -1.93 3.34
N PHE A 235 0.96 -2.14 2.35
CA PHE A 235 0.57 -2.16 0.95
C PHE A 235 0.77 -3.54 0.32
N LEU A 236 -0.22 -3.92 -0.51
CA LEU A 236 -0.10 -5.01 -1.46
C LEU A 236 -0.10 -4.42 -2.87
N ALA A 237 0.70 -4.95 -3.77
CA ALA A 237 0.58 -4.68 -5.19
C ALA A 237 0.00 -5.92 -5.89
N ILE A 238 -1.04 -5.73 -6.68
CA ILE A 238 -1.59 -6.73 -7.60
C ILE A 238 -1.24 -6.27 -9.01
N THR A 239 -0.52 -7.10 -9.75
CA THR A 239 -0.07 -6.78 -11.10
C THR A 239 -0.87 -7.53 -12.16
N ALA A 240 -1.03 -6.95 -13.33
CA ALA A 240 -1.69 -7.58 -14.46
C ALA A 240 -1.33 -6.90 -15.79
N THR A 241 -1.49 -7.66 -16.89
CA THR A 241 -1.61 -7.08 -18.23
C THR A 241 -3.02 -6.59 -18.47
N PHE A 242 -3.24 -5.65 -19.42
CA PHE A 242 -4.59 -5.15 -19.77
C PHE A 242 -4.72 -4.67 -21.22
#